data_49ee4c8c34f7c0dbdef8d400cfba3676
#
_entry.id   49ee4c8c34f7c0dbdef8d400cfba3676
#
_cell.length_a   1.000
_cell.length_b   1.000
_cell.length_c   1.000
_cell.angle_alpha   90.00
_cell.angle_beta   90.00
_cell.angle_gamma   90.00
#
_symmetry.space_group_name_H-M   'P 1'
#
loop_
_entity.id
_entity.type
_entity.pdbx_description
1 polymer ?
#
loop_
_entity_poly.entity_id
_entity_poly.type
_entity_poly.pdbx_seq_one_letter_code
_entity_poly.pdbx_strand_id
1 'polypeptide(L)'
;MTIKERLQDLDFIESIGENHVGTSADTPIKPDAFALSDEQKIKKIKENFTEIMETLGLDLTDDSLSGTPSRVAKMFVKEIFQGLDPKNKPEMKTFENSYNYNEMLIEKDITVHSTCEHHFLPIVGRAHVAYISSGRVVGLSKLNRIVNYFAKRPQVQERLTQQIGKELQISLKTEHVAVLIDAAHLCVSSRGVQDVTSSTITSFYSGKFKEDNTKREFLDQLKNKSSAL
;
A
#
# COMPACT_ATOMS: atom_id res chain seq x y z
N MET A 1 -13.25 7.41 -31.94
CA MET A 1 -13.47 6.40 -30.91
C MET A 1 -12.98 6.99 -29.59
N THR A 2 -13.89 7.23 -28.66
CA THR A 2 -13.55 7.76 -27.32
C THR A 2 -12.92 6.67 -26.46
N ILE A 3 -12.19 7.04 -25.39
CA ILE A 3 -11.62 6.06 -24.42
C ILE A 3 -12.74 5.13 -23.89
N LYS A 4 -13.96 5.65 -23.74
CA LYS A 4 -15.13 4.89 -23.27
C LYS A 4 -15.61 3.84 -24.27
N GLU A 5 -15.51 4.11 -25.57
CA GLU A 5 -15.83 3.15 -26.64
C GLU A 5 -14.73 2.08 -26.77
N ARG A 6 -13.46 2.45 -26.55
CA ARG A 6 -12.34 1.50 -26.53
C ARG A 6 -12.38 0.54 -25.34
N LEU A 7 -12.89 0.99 -24.18
CA LEU A 7 -13.06 0.13 -22.99
C LEU A 7 -14.22 -0.88 -23.10
N GLN A 8 -14.99 -0.86 -24.21
CA GLN A 8 -15.99 -1.89 -24.53
C GLN A 8 -15.45 -2.96 -25.48
N ASP A 9 -14.24 -2.79 -25.99
CA ASP A 9 -13.56 -3.77 -26.82
C ASP A 9 -12.69 -4.66 -25.90
N LEU A 10 -13.09 -5.92 -25.75
CA LEU A 10 -12.42 -6.91 -24.89
C LEU A 10 -10.96 -7.15 -25.31
N ASP A 11 -10.69 -7.22 -26.60
CA ASP A 11 -9.33 -7.42 -27.14
C ASP A 11 -8.44 -6.21 -26.80
N PHE A 12 -9.00 -5.00 -26.82
CA PHE A 12 -8.28 -3.79 -26.42
C PHE A 12 -8.03 -3.75 -24.91
N ILE A 13 -9.00 -4.19 -24.08
CA ILE A 13 -8.83 -4.29 -22.61
C ILE A 13 -7.75 -5.30 -22.26
N GLU A 14 -7.74 -6.47 -22.90
CA GLU A 14 -6.70 -7.49 -22.69
C GLU A 14 -5.34 -6.98 -23.12
N SER A 15 -5.23 -6.31 -24.28
CA SER A 15 -3.96 -5.73 -24.74
C SER A 15 -3.41 -4.65 -23.81
N ILE A 16 -4.27 -3.85 -23.16
CA ILE A 16 -3.86 -2.88 -22.13
C ILE A 16 -3.45 -3.62 -20.84
N GLY A 17 -4.19 -4.65 -20.45
CA GLY A 17 -3.91 -5.42 -19.25
C GLY A 17 -2.51 -6.05 -19.26
N GLU A 18 -2.15 -6.66 -20.39
CA GLU A 18 -0.86 -7.33 -20.59
C GLU A 18 0.28 -6.36 -20.99
N ASN A 19 -0.04 -5.27 -21.68
CA ASN A 19 0.95 -4.38 -22.33
C ASN A 19 0.86 -2.91 -21.89
N HIS A 20 0.40 -2.64 -20.66
CA HIS A 20 0.38 -1.25 -20.18
C HIS A 20 1.81 -0.69 -20.08
N VAL A 21 2.01 0.55 -20.55
CA VAL A 21 3.35 1.15 -20.73
C VAL A 21 3.77 2.03 -19.55
N GLY A 22 2.94 2.20 -18.53
CA GLY A 22 3.27 3.05 -17.39
C GLY A 22 2.37 2.87 -16.19
N THR A 23 2.92 3.24 -15.02
CA THR A 23 2.18 3.33 -13.77
C THR A 23 2.06 4.79 -13.34
N SER A 24 0.91 5.17 -12.78
CA SER A 24 0.72 6.51 -12.24
C SER A 24 1.59 6.74 -11.00
N ALA A 25 2.10 7.96 -10.82
CA ALA A 25 2.88 8.34 -9.64
C ALA A 25 2.05 8.28 -8.35
N ASP A 26 0.74 8.49 -8.46
CA ASP A 26 -0.22 8.31 -7.38
C ASP A 26 -1.25 7.24 -7.76
N THR A 27 -1.97 6.71 -6.76
CA THR A 27 -3.08 5.79 -7.00
C THR A 27 -4.11 6.46 -7.91
N PRO A 28 -4.44 5.89 -9.09
CA PRO A 28 -5.39 6.50 -10.01
C PRO A 28 -6.81 6.45 -9.41
N ILE A 29 -7.35 7.61 -9.07
CA ILE A 29 -8.67 7.78 -8.44
C ILE A 29 -9.54 8.63 -9.36
N LYS A 30 -10.80 8.22 -9.54
CA LYS A 30 -11.78 9.01 -10.32
C LYS A 30 -12.07 10.34 -9.64
N PRO A 31 -12.39 11.42 -10.40
CA PRO A 31 -12.79 12.70 -9.81
C PRO A 31 -13.98 12.61 -8.85
N ASP A 32 -14.92 11.69 -9.11
CA ASP A 32 -16.13 11.45 -8.33
C ASP A 32 -16.03 10.27 -7.35
N ALA A 33 -14.83 9.79 -7.06
CA ALA A 33 -14.58 8.57 -6.28
C ALA A 33 -15.22 8.58 -4.88
N PHE A 34 -15.47 9.77 -4.32
CA PHE A 34 -16.03 9.96 -2.98
C PHE A 34 -17.47 10.46 -2.99
N ALA A 35 -18.15 10.43 -4.14
CA ALA A 35 -19.58 10.77 -4.26
C ALA A 35 -20.50 9.74 -3.58
N LEU A 36 -20.07 8.48 -3.52
CA LEU A 36 -20.80 7.40 -2.85
C LEU A 36 -20.38 7.26 -1.39
N SER A 37 -21.37 7.09 -0.50
CA SER A 37 -21.10 6.68 0.88
C SER A 37 -20.54 5.26 0.94
N ASP A 38 -19.93 4.89 2.07
CA ASP A 38 -19.41 3.54 2.29
C ASP A 38 -20.51 2.48 2.16
N GLU A 39 -21.72 2.76 2.66
CA GLU A 39 -22.88 1.88 2.58
C GLU A 39 -23.30 1.64 1.11
N GLN A 40 -23.28 2.71 0.31
CA GLN A 40 -23.57 2.63 -1.13
C GLN A 40 -22.50 1.84 -1.88
N LYS A 41 -21.21 2.04 -1.54
CA LYS A 41 -20.10 1.26 -2.09
C LYS A 41 -20.23 -0.22 -1.72
N ILE A 42 -20.49 -0.51 -0.44
CA ILE A 42 -20.67 -1.90 0.05
C ILE A 42 -21.83 -2.57 -0.67
N LYS A 43 -22.98 -1.87 -0.83
CA LYS A 43 -24.13 -2.42 -1.55
C LYS A 43 -23.78 -2.80 -2.97
N LYS A 44 -23.17 -1.88 -3.73
CA LYS A 44 -22.79 -2.13 -5.14
C LYS A 44 -21.76 -3.26 -5.28
N ILE A 45 -20.73 -3.28 -4.42
CA ILE A 45 -19.70 -4.32 -4.45
C ILE A 45 -20.32 -5.68 -4.10
N LYS A 46 -21.25 -5.72 -3.11
CA LYS A 46 -21.97 -6.94 -2.78
C LYS A 46 -22.73 -7.48 -3.99
N GLU A 47 -23.48 -6.64 -4.70
CA GLU A 47 -24.25 -7.01 -5.90
C GLU A 47 -23.33 -7.60 -6.98
N ASN A 48 -22.26 -6.89 -7.33
CA ASN A 48 -21.28 -7.34 -8.33
C ASN A 48 -20.56 -8.63 -7.91
N PHE A 49 -20.25 -8.79 -6.62
CA PHE A 49 -19.58 -10.00 -6.13
C PHE A 49 -20.52 -11.20 -6.08
N THR A 50 -21.81 -10.96 -5.87
CA THR A 50 -22.87 -11.98 -6.03
C THR A 50 -22.86 -12.52 -7.47
N GLU A 51 -22.90 -11.65 -8.46
CA GLU A 51 -22.85 -12.01 -9.88
C GLU A 51 -21.58 -12.81 -10.24
N ILE A 52 -20.42 -12.40 -9.70
CA ILE A 52 -19.15 -13.14 -9.88
C ILE A 52 -19.29 -14.57 -9.35
N MET A 53 -19.82 -14.75 -8.14
CA MET A 53 -19.94 -16.07 -7.52
C MET A 53 -20.94 -16.95 -8.29
N GLU A 54 -22.07 -16.41 -8.71
CA GLU A 54 -23.07 -17.13 -9.53
C GLU A 54 -22.50 -17.53 -10.90
N THR A 55 -21.72 -16.62 -11.54
CA THR A 55 -21.04 -16.90 -12.81
C THR A 55 -20.03 -18.05 -12.67
N LEU A 56 -19.38 -18.16 -11.50
CA LEU A 56 -18.49 -19.29 -11.19
C LEU A 56 -19.27 -20.61 -10.89
N GLY A 57 -20.60 -20.59 -10.88
CA GLY A 57 -21.45 -21.75 -10.62
C GLY A 57 -21.64 -22.09 -9.14
N LEU A 58 -21.37 -21.13 -8.25
CA LEU A 58 -21.54 -21.34 -6.80
C LEU A 58 -23.01 -21.18 -6.39
N ASP A 59 -23.49 -22.07 -5.52
CA ASP A 59 -24.84 -22.01 -4.95
C ASP A 59 -24.85 -21.10 -3.71
N LEU A 60 -25.38 -19.89 -3.86
CA LEU A 60 -25.50 -18.91 -2.79
C LEU A 60 -26.68 -19.14 -1.84
N THR A 61 -27.48 -20.20 -2.06
CA THR A 61 -28.49 -20.64 -1.10
C THR A 61 -27.87 -21.50 0.03
N ASP A 62 -26.64 -22.01 -0.19
CA ASP A 62 -25.88 -22.71 0.84
C ASP A 62 -25.45 -21.75 1.96
N ASP A 63 -25.67 -22.17 3.21
CA ASP A 63 -25.43 -21.35 4.41
C ASP A 63 -23.97 -20.86 4.52
N SER A 64 -23.00 -21.68 4.08
CA SER A 64 -21.57 -21.34 4.11
C SER A 64 -21.20 -20.21 3.16
N LEU A 65 -21.91 -20.07 2.04
CA LEU A 65 -21.61 -19.10 0.96
C LEU A 65 -22.55 -17.88 0.97
N SER A 66 -23.78 -18.01 1.48
CA SER A 66 -24.82 -16.97 1.41
C SER A 66 -24.35 -15.58 1.94
N GLY A 67 -23.50 -15.56 2.95
CA GLY A 67 -22.95 -14.33 3.53
C GLY A 67 -21.69 -13.81 2.87
N THR A 68 -21.07 -14.55 1.95
CA THR A 68 -19.75 -14.22 1.38
C THR A 68 -19.74 -12.89 0.61
N PRO A 69 -20.71 -12.57 -0.28
CA PRO A 69 -20.73 -11.29 -0.97
C PRO A 69 -20.72 -10.08 -0.02
N SER A 70 -21.47 -10.19 1.07
CA SER A 70 -21.50 -9.12 2.08
C SER A 70 -20.19 -8.97 2.85
N ARG A 71 -19.55 -10.10 3.20
CA ARG A 71 -18.24 -10.11 3.88
C ARG A 71 -17.17 -9.49 3.00
N VAL A 72 -17.08 -9.90 1.73
CA VAL A 72 -16.11 -9.36 0.77
C VAL A 72 -16.32 -7.86 0.55
N ALA A 73 -17.56 -7.43 0.35
CA ALA A 73 -17.87 -6.01 0.14
C ALA A 73 -17.43 -5.13 1.33
N LYS A 74 -17.75 -5.57 2.57
CA LYS A 74 -17.33 -4.87 3.80
C LYS A 74 -15.80 -4.85 3.94
N MET A 75 -15.15 -5.98 3.72
CA MET A 75 -13.69 -6.10 3.77
C MET A 75 -13.02 -5.15 2.78
N PHE A 76 -13.49 -5.05 1.54
CA PHE A 76 -12.92 -4.16 0.53
C PHE A 76 -13.03 -2.70 0.96
N VAL A 77 -14.19 -2.25 1.42
CA VAL A 77 -14.41 -0.83 1.74
C VAL A 77 -13.79 -0.43 3.07
N LYS A 78 -13.93 -1.29 4.10
CA LYS A 78 -13.57 -0.91 5.48
C LYS A 78 -12.18 -1.36 5.92
N GLU A 79 -11.55 -2.29 5.20
CA GLU A 79 -10.29 -2.88 5.64
C GLU A 79 -9.18 -2.78 4.58
N ILE A 80 -9.38 -3.41 3.40
CA ILE A 80 -8.33 -3.55 2.40
C ILE A 80 -8.07 -2.24 1.65
N PHE A 81 -9.12 -1.49 1.30
CA PHE A 81 -9.01 -0.29 0.48
C PHE A 81 -9.40 0.99 1.21
N GLN A 82 -9.44 0.97 2.54
CA GLN A 82 -9.77 2.15 3.35
C GLN A 82 -8.78 3.32 3.15
N GLY A 83 -7.55 3.04 2.75
CA GLY A 83 -6.52 4.05 2.46
C GLY A 83 -6.78 4.87 1.18
N LEU A 84 -7.79 4.49 0.37
CA LEU A 84 -8.23 5.30 -0.77
C LEU A 84 -8.92 6.58 -0.31
N ASP A 85 -9.68 6.54 0.81
CA ASP A 85 -10.37 7.72 1.32
C ASP A 85 -9.38 8.65 2.06
N PRO A 86 -9.20 9.91 1.62
CA PRO A 86 -8.35 10.88 2.29
C PRO A 86 -8.73 11.16 3.75
N LYS A 87 -10.01 10.93 4.13
CA LYS A 87 -10.48 11.11 5.50
C LYS A 87 -9.83 10.12 6.47
N ASN A 88 -9.38 8.97 5.98
CA ASN A 88 -8.69 7.96 6.77
C ASN A 88 -7.18 8.21 6.90
N LYS A 89 -6.66 9.29 6.28
CA LYS A 89 -5.25 9.65 6.41
C LYS A 89 -4.95 10.02 7.87
N PRO A 90 -3.98 9.35 8.53
CA PRO A 90 -3.65 9.65 9.90
C PRO A 90 -3.04 11.04 10.02
N GLU A 91 -3.47 11.80 11.01
CA GLU A 91 -2.82 13.06 11.36
C GLU A 91 -1.41 12.79 11.88
N MET A 92 -0.41 13.38 11.23
CA MET A 92 0.99 13.30 11.62
C MET A 92 1.33 14.41 12.62
N LYS A 93 0.86 14.23 13.87
CA LYS A 93 1.20 15.17 14.94
C LYS A 93 2.69 15.08 15.26
N THR A 94 3.42 16.16 15.01
CA THR A 94 4.86 16.29 15.29
C THR A 94 5.10 17.21 16.47
N PHE A 95 6.28 17.07 17.11
CA PHE A 95 6.72 17.82 18.26
C PHE A 95 8.07 18.49 17.97
N GLU A 96 8.43 19.50 18.72
CA GLU A 96 9.78 20.08 18.67
C GLU A 96 10.81 19.08 19.23
N ASN A 97 11.96 19.00 18.60
CA ASN A 97 13.08 18.19 19.04
C ASN A 97 13.88 18.89 20.13
N SER A 98 13.24 19.16 21.27
CA SER A 98 13.82 19.97 22.36
C SER A 98 15.05 19.34 23.01
N TYR A 99 15.24 18.02 22.89
CA TYR A 99 16.41 17.31 23.37
C TYR A 99 17.51 17.12 22.32
N ASN A 100 17.34 17.75 21.16
CA ASN A 100 18.35 17.79 20.08
C ASN A 100 18.84 16.40 19.63
N TYR A 101 17.91 15.41 19.52
CA TYR A 101 18.26 14.13 18.96
C TYR A 101 18.44 14.26 17.44
N ASN A 102 19.69 14.28 17.01
CA ASN A 102 20.08 14.52 15.62
C ASN A 102 20.61 13.25 14.91
N GLU A 103 20.52 12.10 15.59
CA GLU A 103 20.89 10.81 15.04
C GLU A 103 19.76 10.21 14.20
N MET A 104 20.06 9.13 13.49
CA MET A 104 19.09 8.37 12.74
C MET A 104 18.09 7.66 13.67
N LEU A 105 16.80 7.93 13.50
CA LEU A 105 15.75 7.15 14.12
C LEU A 105 15.23 6.14 13.09
N ILE A 106 15.16 4.87 13.49
CA ILE A 106 14.65 3.79 12.63
C ILE A 106 13.47 3.11 13.33
N GLU A 107 12.36 3.01 12.62
CA GLU A 107 11.25 2.12 12.97
C GLU A 107 11.28 0.97 11.97
N LYS A 108 11.59 -0.24 12.44
CA LYS A 108 11.78 -1.41 11.57
C LYS A 108 10.72 -2.47 11.79
N ASP A 109 10.63 -3.39 10.82
CA ASP A 109 9.72 -4.53 10.84
C ASP A 109 8.23 -4.14 10.89
N ILE A 110 7.87 -2.95 10.38
CA ILE A 110 6.48 -2.52 10.27
C ILE A 110 5.76 -3.46 9.30
N THR A 111 4.69 -4.10 9.76
CA THR A 111 3.92 -5.02 8.93
C THR A 111 3.28 -4.30 7.74
N VAL A 112 3.47 -4.84 6.55
CA VAL A 112 2.84 -4.39 5.31
C VAL A 112 1.82 -5.44 4.87
N HIS A 113 0.56 -5.03 4.80
CA HIS A 113 -0.52 -5.75 4.13
C HIS A 113 -1.10 -4.83 3.07
N SER A 114 -0.70 -5.03 1.82
CA SER A 114 -1.17 -4.27 0.66
C SER A 114 -1.82 -5.21 -0.36
N THR A 115 -2.25 -4.65 -1.49
CA THR A 115 -2.93 -5.39 -2.55
C THR A 115 -2.34 -4.96 -3.88
N CYS A 116 -1.90 -5.93 -4.68
CA CYS A 116 -1.41 -5.69 -6.03
C CYS A 116 -2.54 -5.12 -6.91
N GLU A 117 -2.30 -4.01 -7.58
CA GLU A 117 -3.33 -3.35 -8.40
C GLU A 117 -3.73 -4.16 -9.65
N HIS A 118 -2.86 -5.06 -10.13
CA HIS A 118 -3.09 -5.82 -11.35
C HIS A 118 -4.06 -7.00 -11.16
N HIS A 119 -3.98 -7.69 -10.02
CA HIS A 119 -4.75 -8.92 -9.78
C HIS A 119 -5.58 -8.88 -8.49
N PHE A 120 -5.53 -7.79 -7.73
CA PHE A 120 -6.17 -7.65 -6.41
C PHE A 120 -5.75 -8.74 -5.42
N LEU A 121 -4.57 -9.35 -5.62
CA LEU A 121 -3.99 -10.32 -4.69
C LEU A 121 -3.05 -9.62 -3.69
N PRO A 122 -2.89 -10.20 -2.48
CA PRO A 122 -2.12 -9.58 -1.42
C PRO A 122 -0.63 -9.38 -1.76
N ILE A 123 -0.07 -8.29 -1.23
CA ILE A 123 1.36 -8.04 -1.05
C ILE A 123 1.60 -8.06 0.45
N VAL A 124 2.42 -8.97 0.94
CA VAL A 124 2.65 -9.16 2.38
C VAL A 124 4.13 -9.09 2.69
N GLY A 125 4.50 -8.23 3.63
CA GLY A 125 5.91 -8.05 3.96
C GLY A 125 6.15 -7.11 5.12
N ARG A 126 7.30 -6.47 5.09
CA ARG A 126 7.74 -5.53 6.11
C ARG A 126 8.28 -4.25 5.49
N ALA A 127 7.98 -3.14 6.15
CA ALA A 127 8.59 -1.85 5.84
C ALA A 127 9.52 -1.43 6.97
N HIS A 128 10.59 -0.76 6.59
CA HIS A 128 11.52 -0.11 7.49
C HIS A 128 11.57 1.36 7.10
N VAL A 129 11.32 2.25 8.05
CA VAL A 129 11.36 3.69 7.81
C VAL A 129 12.37 4.34 8.74
N ALA A 130 13.14 5.28 8.21
CA ALA A 130 14.09 6.04 9.00
C ALA A 130 14.03 7.52 8.65
N TYR A 131 14.35 8.35 9.62
CA TYR A 131 14.55 9.77 9.39
C TYR A 131 15.64 10.35 10.31
N ILE A 132 16.24 11.46 9.87
CA ILE A 132 17.07 12.32 10.71
C ILE A 132 16.31 13.62 10.88
N SER A 133 16.14 14.06 12.14
CA SER A 133 15.34 15.24 12.48
C SER A 133 15.98 16.53 11.93
N SER A 134 15.15 17.42 11.41
CA SER A 134 15.48 18.81 11.11
C SER A 134 14.74 19.77 12.06
N GLY A 135 14.69 19.41 13.35
CA GLY A 135 14.04 20.20 14.40
C GLY A 135 12.66 19.66 14.82
N ARG A 136 12.14 18.62 14.16
CA ARG A 136 10.85 18.00 14.54
C ARG A 136 10.98 16.49 14.66
N VAL A 137 10.22 15.92 15.60
CA VAL A 137 10.12 14.49 15.83
C VAL A 137 8.64 14.07 15.83
N VAL A 138 8.39 12.77 15.66
CA VAL A 138 7.03 12.20 15.58
C VAL A 138 6.89 11.02 16.54
N GLY A 139 5.69 10.79 17.06
CA GLY A 139 5.40 9.57 17.82
C GLY A 139 5.52 8.33 16.92
N LEU A 140 6.22 7.30 17.39
CA LEU A 140 6.55 6.07 16.62
C LEU A 140 5.32 5.43 15.96
N SER A 141 4.20 5.35 16.70
CA SER A 141 2.94 4.81 16.16
C SER A 141 2.42 5.53 14.91
N LYS A 142 2.83 6.78 14.67
CA LYS A 142 2.43 7.53 13.48
C LYS A 142 3.16 7.04 12.24
N LEU A 143 4.41 6.59 12.37
CA LEU A 143 5.16 5.96 11.28
C LEU A 143 4.45 4.69 10.81
N ASN A 144 4.05 3.83 11.75
CA ASN A 144 3.29 2.61 11.47
C ASN A 144 1.96 2.94 10.77
N ARG A 145 1.23 3.96 11.24
CA ARG A 145 -0.07 4.35 10.66
C ARG A 145 0.05 4.89 9.24
N ILE A 146 1.11 5.65 8.93
CA ILE A 146 1.34 6.15 7.56
C ILE A 146 1.66 5.00 6.61
N VAL A 147 2.52 4.08 7.00
CA VAL A 147 2.81 2.87 6.22
C VAL A 147 1.51 2.11 5.94
N ASN A 148 0.71 1.86 6.97
CA ASN A 148 -0.57 1.15 6.83
C ASN A 148 -1.57 1.90 5.94
N TYR A 149 -1.67 3.23 6.06
CA TYR A 149 -2.60 4.04 5.25
C TYR A 149 -2.30 3.92 3.75
N PHE A 150 -1.04 4.04 3.35
CA PHE A 150 -0.65 3.89 1.95
C PHE A 150 -0.69 2.44 1.47
N ALA A 151 -0.44 1.47 2.35
CA ALA A 151 -0.58 0.06 2.03
C ALA A 151 -2.04 -0.36 1.74
N LYS A 152 -3.03 0.29 2.37
CA LYS A 152 -4.46 -0.02 2.21
C LYS A 152 -5.07 0.58 0.92
N ARG A 153 -4.40 0.37 -0.20
CA ARG A 153 -4.78 0.78 -1.56
C ARG A 153 -4.40 -0.30 -2.56
N PRO A 154 -4.99 -0.32 -3.77
CA PRO A 154 -4.37 -1.03 -4.89
C PRO A 154 -3.01 -0.38 -5.19
N GLN A 155 -1.93 -1.17 -5.19
CA GLN A 155 -0.55 -0.68 -5.27
C GLN A 155 0.33 -1.46 -6.22
N VAL A 156 1.35 -0.78 -6.72
CA VAL A 156 2.65 -1.36 -7.04
C VAL A 156 3.62 -0.98 -5.93
N GLN A 157 4.55 -1.85 -5.60
CA GLN A 157 5.40 -1.69 -4.41
C GLN A 157 6.30 -0.45 -4.51
N GLU A 158 6.76 -0.10 -5.69
CA GLU A 158 7.56 1.08 -5.96
C GLU A 158 6.80 2.37 -5.62
N ARG A 159 5.54 2.48 -6.03
CA ARG A 159 4.68 3.62 -5.70
C ARG A 159 4.42 3.70 -4.19
N LEU A 160 4.11 2.58 -3.56
CA LEU A 160 3.91 2.51 -2.11
C LEU A 160 5.12 3.07 -1.36
N THR A 161 6.32 2.64 -1.74
CA THR A 161 7.59 3.08 -1.15
C THR A 161 7.80 4.58 -1.33
N GLN A 162 7.55 5.10 -2.54
CA GLN A 162 7.67 6.52 -2.85
C GLN A 162 6.65 7.38 -2.09
N GLN A 163 5.40 6.95 -2.00
CA GLN A 163 4.35 7.68 -1.29
C GLN A 163 4.65 7.79 0.20
N ILE A 164 5.11 6.71 0.83
CA ILE A 164 5.52 6.73 2.25
C ILE A 164 6.68 7.71 2.45
N GLY A 165 7.73 7.62 1.62
CA GLY A 165 8.91 8.49 1.75
C GLY A 165 8.57 9.97 1.61
N LYS A 166 7.82 10.34 0.58
CA LYS A 166 7.37 11.73 0.35
C LYS A 166 6.48 12.26 1.47
N GLU A 167 5.56 11.43 1.96
CA GLU A 167 4.69 11.83 3.08
C GLU A 167 5.48 12.12 4.35
N LEU A 168 6.47 11.29 4.66
CA LEU A 168 7.36 11.49 5.81
C LEU A 168 8.18 12.76 5.68
N GLN A 169 8.71 13.07 4.49
CA GLN A 169 9.41 14.33 4.24
C GLN A 169 8.54 15.55 4.55
N ILE A 170 7.30 15.55 4.01
CA ILE A 170 6.33 16.64 4.19
C ILE A 170 5.95 16.78 5.68
N SER A 171 5.56 15.67 6.30
CA SER A 171 5.03 15.67 7.67
C SER A 171 6.09 16.02 8.71
N LEU A 172 7.31 15.53 8.54
CA LEU A 172 8.44 15.78 9.46
C LEU A 172 9.22 17.05 9.13
N LYS A 173 8.94 17.67 7.97
CA LYS A 173 9.68 18.83 7.45
C LYS A 173 11.19 18.56 7.42
N THR A 174 11.59 17.39 6.96
CA THR A 174 12.99 16.98 6.79
C THR A 174 13.22 16.39 5.40
N GLU A 175 14.37 16.72 4.82
CA GLU A 175 14.82 16.08 3.58
C GLU A 175 15.44 14.68 3.81
N HIS A 176 15.69 14.31 5.07
CA HIS A 176 16.48 13.15 5.43
C HIS A 176 15.55 11.99 5.81
N VAL A 177 15.10 11.23 4.80
CA VAL A 177 14.18 10.10 4.97
C VAL A 177 14.69 8.90 4.17
N ALA A 178 14.58 7.71 4.76
CA ALA A 178 14.73 6.44 4.08
C ALA A 178 13.51 5.55 4.31
N VAL A 179 13.12 4.81 3.28
CA VAL A 179 12.12 3.75 3.35
C VAL A 179 12.65 2.54 2.59
N LEU A 180 12.51 1.35 3.17
CA LEU A 180 12.77 0.09 2.51
C LEU A 180 11.58 -0.84 2.77
N ILE A 181 11.08 -1.48 1.73
CA ILE A 181 10.02 -2.48 1.82
C ILE A 181 10.54 -3.78 1.22
N ASP A 182 10.40 -4.87 1.97
CA ASP A 182 10.64 -6.23 1.52
C ASP A 182 9.33 -7.01 1.65
N ALA A 183 8.80 -7.50 0.51
CA ALA A 183 7.48 -8.13 0.49
C ALA A 183 7.36 -9.26 -0.55
N ALA A 184 6.60 -10.28 -0.20
CA ALA A 184 6.14 -11.32 -1.11
C ALA A 184 4.86 -10.88 -1.82
N HIS A 185 4.78 -11.19 -3.11
CA HIS A 185 3.65 -10.88 -3.97
C HIS A 185 2.85 -12.14 -4.27
N LEU A 186 1.63 -12.26 -3.72
CA LEU A 186 0.81 -13.43 -3.97
C LEU A 186 0.36 -13.55 -5.43
N CYS A 187 0.36 -12.46 -6.18
CA CYS A 187 0.11 -12.49 -7.62
C CYS A 187 1.22 -13.22 -8.41
N VAL A 188 2.41 -13.40 -7.82
CA VAL A 188 3.52 -14.20 -8.35
C VAL A 188 3.50 -15.61 -7.77
N SER A 189 3.31 -15.75 -6.44
CA SER A 189 3.46 -17.02 -5.74
C SER A 189 2.23 -17.93 -5.80
N SER A 190 1.00 -17.38 -5.84
CA SER A 190 -0.24 -18.17 -5.80
C SER A 190 -0.83 -18.50 -7.17
N ARG A 191 -0.31 -17.91 -8.24
CA ARG A 191 -0.75 -18.11 -9.64
C ARG A 191 0.38 -17.77 -10.61
N GLY A 192 0.19 -17.98 -11.91
CA GLY A 192 1.17 -17.64 -12.95
C GLY A 192 2.49 -18.38 -12.75
N VAL A 193 3.55 -17.67 -12.40
CA VAL A 193 4.91 -18.23 -12.21
C VAL A 193 5.00 -19.19 -11.02
N GLN A 194 4.17 -18.99 -9.99
CA GLN A 194 4.10 -19.83 -8.76
C GLN A 194 5.44 -19.91 -7.98
N ASP A 195 6.28 -18.87 -8.06
CA ASP A 195 7.49 -18.80 -7.23
C ASP A 195 7.16 -18.35 -5.81
N VAL A 196 7.29 -19.27 -4.86
CA VAL A 196 7.00 -19.08 -3.44
C VAL A 196 8.18 -18.59 -2.62
N THR A 197 9.36 -18.48 -3.21
CA THR A 197 10.61 -18.15 -2.52
C THR A 197 11.07 -16.72 -2.76
N SER A 198 10.61 -16.09 -3.82
CA SER A 198 11.00 -14.73 -4.17
C SER A 198 10.31 -13.67 -3.29
N SER A 199 11.06 -12.62 -2.97
CA SER A 199 10.53 -11.36 -2.45
C SER A 199 11.03 -10.18 -3.28
N THR A 200 10.31 -9.08 -3.21
CA THR A 200 10.68 -7.83 -3.90
C THR A 200 11.14 -6.82 -2.87
N ILE A 201 12.31 -6.22 -3.10
CA ILE A 201 12.83 -5.14 -2.26
C ILE A 201 12.75 -3.84 -3.05
N THR A 202 12.08 -2.83 -2.47
CA THR A 202 12.04 -1.47 -3.00
C THR A 202 12.52 -0.47 -1.96
N SER A 203 13.13 0.62 -2.40
CA SER A 203 13.70 1.62 -1.49
C SER A 203 13.49 3.05 -1.98
N PHE A 204 13.40 3.96 -1.01
CA PHE A 204 13.40 5.41 -1.17
C PHE A 204 14.50 5.98 -0.27
N TYR A 205 15.37 6.80 -0.84
CA TYR A 205 16.43 7.50 -0.10
C TYR A 205 16.44 8.98 -0.46
N SER A 206 16.51 9.84 0.55
CA SER A 206 16.56 11.28 0.36
C SER A 206 17.49 11.98 1.36
N GLY A 207 17.94 13.19 1.03
CA GLY A 207 18.88 13.95 1.84
C GLY A 207 20.12 13.14 2.19
N LYS A 208 20.51 13.11 3.46
CA LYS A 208 21.69 12.38 3.96
C LYS A 208 21.68 10.88 3.66
N PHE A 209 20.51 10.26 3.52
CA PHE A 209 20.42 8.85 3.15
C PHE A 209 20.88 8.51 1.72
N LYS A 210 21.16 9.54 0.89
CA LYS A 210 21.83 9.37 -0.41
C LYS A 210 23.34 9.23 -0.28
N GLU A 211 23.91 9.61 0.85
CA GLU A 211 25.34 9.48 1.15
C GLU A 211 25.64 8.02 1.51
N ASP A 212 26.72 7.48 0.96
CA ASP A 212 27.07 6.04 1.08
C ASP A 212 27.21 5.60 2.54
N ASN A 213 27.80 6.43 3.41
CA ASN A 213 28.01 6.09 4.81
C ASN A 213 26.67 5.98 5.57
N THR A 214 25.81 6.98 5.46
CA THR A 214 24.49 7.01 6.12
C THR A 214 23.59 5.91 5.59
N LYS A 215 23.62 5.68 4.29
CA LYS A 215 22.87 4.58 3.66
C LYS A 215 23.35 3.22 4.15
N ARG A 216 24.66 3.02 4.24
CA ARG A 216 25.25 1.77 4.74
C ARG A 216 24.87 1.54 6.21
N GLU A 217 24.99 2.57 7.05
CA GLU A 217 24.57 2.50 8.46
C GLU A 217 23.10 2.08 8.58
N PHE A 218 22.18 2.69 7.82
CA PHE A 218 20.76 2.30 7.78
C PHE A 218 20.62 0.82 7.44
N LEU A 219 21.23 0.35 6.35
CA LEU A 219 21.12 -1.03 5.89
C LEU A 219 21.72 -2.02 6.90
N ASP A 220 22.81 -1.66 7.58
CA ASP A 220 23.45 -2.53 8.59
C ASP A 220 22.58 -2.66 9.84
N GLN A 221 21.87 -1.60 10.27
CA GLN A 221 20.91 -1.67 11.37
C GLN A 221 19.70 -2.60 11.06
N LEU A 222 19.34 -2.75 9.79
CA LEU A 222 18.27 -3.68 9.39
C LEU A 222 18.67 -5.15 9.45
N LYS A 223 19.95 -5.49 9.27
CA LYS A 223 20.47 -6.87 9.32
C LYS A 223 20.36 -7.48 10.74
N ASN A 224 20.43 -6.65 11.76
CA ASN A 224 20.32 -7.10 13.13
C ASN A 224 18.87 -7.52 13.41
N LYS A 225 18.61 -8.82 13.64
CA LYS A 225 17.30 -9.28 14.10
C LYS A 225 16.93 -8.50 15.35
N SER A 226 15.71 -8.00 15.40
CA SER A 226 15.18 -7.41 16.64
C SER A 226 15.20 -8.48 17.73
N SER A 227 15.97 -8.25 18.80
CA SER A 227 15.91 -9.07 20.02
C SER A 227 14.77 -8.64 20.95
N ALA A 228 13.92 -7.72 20.50
CA ALA A 228 12.78 -7.27 21.26
C ALA A 228 11.67 -8.33 21.17
N LEU A 229 11.58 -9.16 22.24
CA LEU A 229 10.57 -10.18 22.60
C LEU A 229 10.45 -11.37 21.65
#